data_230d41c7e97334300c79e0e3d0389b51
#
_entry.id   230d41c7e97334300c79e0e3d0389b51
#
_cell.length_a   1.000
_cell.length_b   1.000
_cell.length_c   1.000
_cell.angle_alpha   90.00
_cell.angle_beta   90.00
_cell.angle_gamma   90.00
#
_symmetry.space_group_name_H-M   'P 1'
#
loop_
_entity.id
_entity.type
_entity.pdbx_description
1 polymer ?
#
loop_
_entity_poly.entity_id
_entity_poly.type
_entity_poly.pdbx_seq_one_letter_code
_entity_poly.pdbx_strand_id
1 'polypeptide(L)'
;MKQTYHPSYWMKKMMPRTLFARSLLIIVVPVLLLQIITTLVFVDNHWRKVTSRLAFAVAGEIAIIADDLDHNHAAYRVRDISGVYAQKLDLLVTFESGANLVPERVAGGKWTGTWGPFAVEALSKSMESQVRRPYSLSFSPDNEWVNIGVQLNGGVLRVLVLERRLYTSSAN
;
A
#
# COMPACT_ATOMS: atom_id res chain seq x y z
N MET A 1 -6.98 42.34 16.20
CA MET A 1 -7.83 42.61 15.02
C MET A 1 -8.33 41.26 14.48
N LYS A 2 -9.60 40.90 14.75
CA LYS A 2 -10.21 39.67 14.25
C LYS A 2 -10.82 39.95 12.89
N GLN A 3 -10.25 39.43 11.81
CA GLN A 3 -10.88 39.46 10.50
C GLN A 3 -12.01 38.42 10.49
N THR A 4 -13.22 38.90 10.56
CA THR A 4 -14.44 38.11 10.32
C THR A 4 -14.56 37.84 8.83
N TYR A 5 -14.24 36.61 8.42
CA TYR A 5 -14.54 36.13 7.07
C TYR A 5 -16.07 36.05 6.90
N HIS A 6 -16.65 36.98 6.15
CA HIS A 6 -18.06 36.91 5.75
C HIS A 6 -18.21 36.01 4.51
N PRO A 7 -18.76 34.81 4.63
CA PRO A 7 -18.94 33.90 3.49
C PRO A 7 -20.03 34.38 2.51
N SER A 8 -20.80 35.41 2.90
CA SER A 8 -21.91 35.93 2.08
C SER A 8 -21.50 36.69 0.81
N TYR A 9 -20.26 37.15 0.71
CA TYR A 9 -19.82 37.96 -0.44
C TYR A 9 -19.61 37.12 -1.70
N TRP A 10 -19.09 35.89 -1.56
CA TRP A 10 -18.88 34.96 -2.69
C TRP A 10 -20.17 34.37 -3.23
N MET A 11 -21.12 34.08 -2.36
CA MET A 11 -22.42 33.56 -2.76
C MET A 11 -23.26 34.54 -3.59
N LYS A 12 -23.18 35.86 -3.29
CA LYS A 12 -23.89 36.89 -4.05
C LYS A 12 -23.37 37.10 -5.46
N LYS A 13 -22.09 36.81 -5.72
CA LYS A 13 -21.46 36.96 -7.03
C LYS A 13 -21.74 35.77 -7.96
N MET A 14 -22.07 34.60 -7.41
CA MET A 14 -22.38 33.39 -8.17
C MET A 14 -23.89 33.21 -8.44
N MET A 15 -24.76 34.07 -7.93
CA MET A 15 -26.17 33.96 -8.21
C MET A 15 -26.50 34.45 -9.61
N PRO A 16 -26.96 33.55 -10.49
CA PRO A 16 -27.36 33.94 -11.86
C PRO A 16 -28.54 34.89 -11.83
N ARG A 17 -28.44 35.94 -12.62
CA ARG A 17 -29.45 37.01 -12.70
C ARG A 17 -30.71 36.64 -13.47
N THR A 18 -30.72 35.55 -14.21
CA THR A 18 -31.83 35.11 -15.03
C THR A 18 -32.63 33.99 -14.35
N LEU A 19 -33.93 33.98 -14.53
CA LEU A 19 -34.81 32.91 -14.01
C LEU A 19 -34.43 31.53 -14.51
N PHE A 20 -34.05 31.45 -15.80
CA PHE A 20 -33.58 30.21 -16.43
C PHE A 20 -32.36 29.67 -15.74
N ALA A 21 -31.35 30.50 -15.44
CA ALA A 21 -30.12 30.06 -14.81
C ALA A 21 -30.33 29.64 -13.33
N ARG A 22 -31.33 30.18 -12.63
CA ARG A 22 -31.75 29.71 -11.30
C ARG A 22 -32.38 28.31 -11.35
N SER A 23 -33.27 28.07 -12.30
CA SER A 23 -33.90 26.77 -12.49
C SER A 23 -32.83 25.72 -12.87
N LEU A 24 -31.91 26.08 -13.75
CA LEU A 24 -30.78 25.21 -14.14
C LEU A 24 -29.88 24.85 -12.94
N LEU A 25 -29.56 25.83 -12.11
CA LEU A 25 -28.71 25.63 -10.93
C LEU A 25 -29.36 24.67 -9.91
N ILE A 26 -30.67 24.77 -9.70
CA ILE A 26 -31.42 23.89 -8.79
C ILE A 26 -31.34 22.42 -9.23
N ILE A 27 -31.30 22.18 -10.53
CA ILE A 27 -31.23 20.83 -11.08
C ILE A 27 -29.80 20.35 -11.17
N VAL A 28 -28.89 21.18 -11.68
CA VAL A 28 -27.48 20.81 -11.97
C VAL A 28 -26.65 20.62 -10.70
N VAL A 29 -26.85 21.45 -9.67
CA VAL A 29 -26.06 21.36 -8.45
C VAL A 29 -26.25 20.02 -7.72
N PRO A 30 -27.47 19.53 -7.47
CA PRO A 30 -27.65 18.22 -6.85
C PRO A 30 -27.09 17.06 -7.69
N VAL A 31 -27.23 17.14 -9.01
CA VAL A 31 -26.69 16.11 -9.92
C VAL A 31 -25.16 16.10 -9.89
N LEU A 32 -24.52 17.27 -9.96
CA LEU A 32 -23.06 17.36 -9.83
C LEU A 32 -22.57 16.89 -8.46
N LEU A 33 -23.26 17.25 -7.37
CA LEU A 33 -22.92 16.78 -6.03
C LEU A 33 -23.00 15.25 -5.94
N LEU A 34 -24.10 14.68 -6.45
CA LEU A 34 -24.26 13.22 -6.49
C LEU A 34 -23.13 12.57 -7.31
N GLN A 35 -22.80 13.14 -8.47
CA GLN A 35 -21.72 12.67 -9.33
C GLN A 35 -20.36 12.68 -8.62
N ILE A 36 -20.05 13.78 -7.94
CA ILE A 36 -18.79 13.92 -7.19
C ILE A 36 -18.72 12.88 -6.06
N ILE A 37 -19.77 12.77 -5.24
CA ILE A 37 -19.83 11.82 -4.13
C ILE A 37 -19.68 10.38 -4.65
N THR A 38 -20.42 10.02 -5.69
CA THR A 38 -20.35 8.68 -6.28
C THR A 38 -18.95 8.38 -6.81
N THR A 39 -18.31 9.33 -7.48
CA THR A 39 -16.94 9.18 -8.01
C THR A 39 -15.94 8.99 -6.86
N LEU A 40 -16.02 9.79 -5.81
CA LEU A 40 -15.11 9.69 -4.66
C LEU A 40 -15.25 8.32 -3.96
N VAL A 41 -16.48 7.87 -3.70
CA VAL A 41 -16.76 6.57 -3.08
C VAL A 41 -16.28 5.43 -3.98
N PHE A 42 -16.50 5.54 -5.28
CA PHE A 42 -16.05 4.50 -6.24
C PHE A 42 -14.53 4.40 -6.28
N VAL A 43 -13.83 5.53 -6.39
CA VAL A 43 -12.37 5.58 -6.43
C VAL A 43 -11.78 5.00 -5.15
N ASP A 44 -12.27 5.41 -3.96
CA ASP A 44 -11.76 4.89 -2.68
C ASP A 44 -11.95 3.37 -2.58
N ASN A 45 -13.14 2.86 -2.87
CA ASN A 45 -13.42 1.42 -2.85
C ASN A 45 -12.61 0.63 -3.88
N HIS A 46 -12.39 1.21 -5.07
CA HIS A 46 -11.62 0.55 -6.11
C HIS A 46 -10.15 0.39 -5.70
N TRP A 47 -9.53 1.48 -5.24
CA TRP A 47 -8.13 1.45 -4.79
C TRP A 47 -7.92 0.52 -3.61
N ARG A 48 -8.81 0.50 -2.64
CA ARG A 48 -8.75 -0.45 -1.51
C ARG A 48 -8.71 -1.90 -1.98
N LYS A 49 -9.55 -2.27 -2.93
CA LYS A 49 -9.59 -3.63 -3.48
C LYS A 49 -8.31 -3.98 -4.25
N VAL A 50 -7.79 -3.05 -5.05
CA VAL A 50 -6.56 -3.27 -5.82
C VAL A 50 -5.37 -3.45 -4.87
N THR A 51 -5.15 -2.51 -3.96
CA THR A 51 -4.06 -2.57 -2.98
C THR A 51 -4.12 -3.85 -2.13
N SER A 52 -5.31 -4.24 -1.66
CA SER A 52 -5.48 -5.47 -0.89
C SER A 52 -5.12 -6.72 -1.68
N ARG A 53 -5.47 -6.79 -2.97
CA ARG A 53 -5.09 -7.91 -3.84
C ARG A 53 -3.59 -7.96 -4.11
N LEU A 54 -2.95 -6.81 -4.33
CA LEU A 54 -1.52 -6.74 -4.54
C LEU A 54 -0.75 -7.13 -3.29
N ALA A 55 -1.15 -6.63 -2.13
CA ALA A 55 -0.58 -7.01 -0.85
C ALA A 55 -0.72 -8.52 -0.57
N PHE A 56 -1.88 -9.10 -0.90
CA PHE A 56 -2.12 -10.54 -0.77
C PHE A 56 -1.21 -11.35 -1.70
N ALA A 57 -1.01 -10.92 -2.94
CA ALA A 57 -0.11 -11.59 -3.88
C ALA A 57 1.34 -11.57 -3.39
N VAL A 58 1.83 -10.40 -2.95
CA VAL A 58 3.19 -10.25 -2.40
C VAL A 58 3.37 -11.12 -1.16
N ALA A 59 2.42 -11.13 -0.22
CA ALA A 59 2.49 -11.97 0.96
C ALA A 59 2.49 -13.46 0.61
N GLY A 60 1.75 -13.88 -0.41
CA GLY A 60 1.73 -15.25 -0.92
C GLY A 60 3.08 -15.66 -1.52
N GLU A 61 3.70 -14.80 -2.31
CA GLU A 61 5.05 -15.02 -2.85
C GLU A 61 6.07 -15.21 -1.71
N ILE A 62 6.01 -14.35 -0.69
CA ILE A 62 6.89 -14.45 0.49
C ILE A 62 6.63 -15.74 1.27
N ALA A 63 5.39 -16.15 1.43
CA ALA A 63 5.04 -17.40 2.12
C ALA A 63 5.63 -18.62 1.41
N ILE A 64 5.55 -18.68 0.08
CA ILE A 64 6.13 -19.77 -0.71
C ILE A 64 7.66 -19.80 -0.55
N ILE A 65 8.32 -18.65 -0.62
CA ILE A 65 9.77 -18.55 -0.42
C ILE A 65 10.16 -19.00 0.99
N ALA A 66 9.43 -18.55 2.00
CA ALA A 66 9.66 -18.90 3.40
C ALA A 66 9.51 -20.40 3.65
N ASP A 67 8.48 -21.02 3.06
CA ASP A 67 8.25 -22.45 3.19
C ASP A 67 9.30 -23.29 2.43
N ASP A 68 9.72 -22.87 1.25
CA ASP A 68 10.78 -23.55 0.49
C ASP A 68 12.12 -23.51 1.24
N LEU A 69 12.46 -22.38 1.84
CA LEU A 69 13.69 -22.23 2.62
C LEU A 69 13.69 -23.07 3.91
N ASP A 70 12.57 -23.17 4.61
CA ASP A 70 12.46 -23.99 5.81
C ASP A 70 12.52 -25.50 5.53
N HIS A 71 11.96 -25.93 4.42
CA HIS A 71 11.96 -27.37 4.06
C HIS A 71 13.29 -27.83 3.48
N ASN A 72 13.96 -26.96 2.74
CA ASN A 72 15.13 -27.37 1.98
C ASN A 72 16.48 -27.08 2.64
N HIS A 73 16.54 -26.52 3.87
CA HIS A 73 17.70 -26.31 4.77
C HIS A 73 19.06 -26.00 4.10
N ALA A 74 19.12 -25.64 2.84
CA ALA A 74 20.33 -25.52 2.08
C ALA A 74 20.74 -24.04 1.93
N ALA A 75 21.63 -23.59 2.81
CA ALA A 75 22.33 -22.31 2.72
C ALA A 75 22.98 -22.03 1.33
N TYR A 76 23.19 -23.06 0.54
CA TYR A 76 23.72 -22.99 -0.84
C TYR A 76 22.70 -22.45 -1.85
N ARG A 77 21.40 -22.62 -1.63
CA ARG A 77 20.37 -22.20 -2.57
C ARG A 77 20.00 -20.73 -2.46
N VAL A 78 20.29 -20.07 -1.35
CA VAL A 78 19.91 -18.66 -1.17
C VAL A 78 20.59 -17.73 -2.17
N ARG A 79 21.84 -18.02 -2.56
CA ARG A 79 22.54 -17.24 -3.59
C ARG A 79 21.96 -17.44 -4.99
N ASP A 80 21.58 -18.67 -5.33
CA ASP A 80 20.96 -18.97 -6.63
C ASP A 80 19.50 -18.50 -6.68
N ILE A 81 18.79 -18.65 -5.58
CA ILE A 81 17.39 -18.25 -5.45
C ILE A 81 17.23 -16.72 -5.48
N SER A 82 18.10 -15.96 -4.82
CA SER A 82 18.03 -14.49 -4.82
C SER A 82 18.13 -13.91 -6.24
N GLY A 83 18.97 -14.49 -7.09
CA GLY A 83 19.08 -14.10 -8.50
C GLY A 83 17.81 -14.41 -9.32
N VAL A 84 17.20 -15.58 -9.10
CA VAL A 84 15.97 -15.99 -9.81
C VAL A 84 14.75 -15.16 -9.40
N TYR A 85 14.61 -14.88 -8.10
CA TYR A 85 13.48 -14.08 -7.61
C TYR A 85 13.64 -12.59 -7.94
N ALA A 86 14.86 -12.05 -7.92
CA ALA A 86 15.12 -10.69 -8.35
C ALA A 86 14.76 -10.49 -9.82
N GLN A 87 15.05 -11.48 -10.67
CA GLN A 87 14.84 -11.37 -12.10
C GLN A 87 13.39 -11.65 -12.55
N LYS A 88 12.68 -12.53 -11.82
CA LYS A 88 11.30 -12.93 -12.19
C LYS A 88 10.21 -12.20 -11.41
N LEU A 89 10.48 -11.80 -10.18
CA LEU A 89 9.47 -11.28 -9.26
C LEU A 89 9.74 -9.85 -8.81
N ASP A 90 10.80 -9.17 -9.27
CA ASP A 90 11.23 -7.86 -8.77
C ASP A 90 11.33 -7.83 -7.21
N LEU A 91 11.71 -8.96 -6.61
CA LEU A 91 11.91 -9.12 -5.19
C LEU A 91 13.40 -9.34 -4.92
N LEU A 92 14.01 -8.49 -4.12
CA LEU A 92 15.36 -8.74 -3.62
C LEU A 92 15.25 -9.57 -2.33
N VAL A 93 15.67 -10.81 -2.42
CA VAL A 93 15.58 -11.79 -1.32
C VAL A 93 16.97 -12.04 -0.74
N THR A 94 17.11 -11.90 0.58
CA THR A 94 18.34 -12.19 1.32
C THR A 94 18.00 -13.02 2.55
N PHE A 95 18.83 -14.01 2.87
CA PHE A 95 18.69 -14.82 4.06
C PHE A 95 19.86 -14.59 5.00
N GLU A 96 19.58 -14.19 6.23
CA GLU A 96 20.56 -13.99 7.30
C GLU A 96 20.52 -15.19 8.25
N SER A 97 21.48 -16.11 8.09
CA SER A 97 21.56 -17.31 8.92
C SER A 97 21.90 -16.96 10.36
N GLY A 98 21.18 -17.55 11.32
CA GLY A 98 21.39 -17.34 12.76
C GLY A 98 20.89 -15.98 13.28
N ALA A 99 20.32 -15.13 12.43
CA ALA A 99 19.72 -13.88 12.87
C ALA A 99 18.36 -14.10 13.56
N ASN A 100 18.08 -13.25 14.53
CA ASN A 100 16.75 -13.19 15.16
C ASN A 100 16.06 -11.91 14.73
N LEU A 101 14.79 -12.04 14.40
CA LEU A 101 13.96 -10.92 14.05
C LEU A 101 13.69 -10.07 15.29
N VAL A 102 13.98 -8.78 15.23
CA VAL A 102 13.45 -7.82 16.21
C VAL A 102 11.99 -7.59 15.84
N PRO A 103 11.03 -7.93 16.71
CA PRO A 103 9.60 -7.84 16.37
C PRO A 103 9.12 -6.40 16.46
N GLU A 104 9.59 -5.57 15.55
CA GLU A 104 8.98 -4.26 15.30
C GLU A 104 7.99 -4.42 14.15
N ARG A 105 6.71 -4.47 14.46
CA ARG A 105 5.65 -4.62 13.45
C ARG A 105 5.65 -3.52 12.39
N VAL A 106 6.13 -2.34 12.73
CA VAL A 106 6.33 -1.22 11.80
C VAL A 106 7.49 -0.37 12.31
N ALA A 107 8.71 -0.67 11.87
CA ALA A 107 9.90 0.11 12.19
C ALA A 107 10.29 0.99 11.00
N GLY A 108 10.65 2.22 11.29
CA GLY A 108 11.21 3.17 10.31
C GLY A 108 10.18 3.85 9.43
N GLY A 109 10.47 5.05 8.96
CA GLY A 109 9.78 5.85 7.95
C GLY A 109 8.25 5.89 8.01
N LYS A 110 7.68 7.06 8.13
CA LYS A 110 6.23 7.22 7.87
C LYS A 110 6.04 7.12 6.36
N TRP A 111 5.26 6.16 5.93
CA TRP A 111 4.74 6.17 4.58
C TRP A 111 3.97 7.47 4.34
N THR A 112 4.53 8.37 3.54
CA THR A 112 4.02 9.74 3.39
C THR A 112 2.95 9.88 2.32
N GLY A 113 2.69 8.83 1.54
CA GLY A 113 1.64 8.83 0.54
C GLY A 113 0.23 8.80 1.14
N THR A 114 -0.73 9.42 0.46
CA THR A 114 -2.15 9.49 0.87
C THR A 114 -2.74 8.10 1.15
N TRP A 115 -2.25 7.06 0.50
CA TRP A 115 -2.70 5.66 0.61
C TRP A 115 -1.79 4.80 1.51
N GLY A 116 -0.71 5.38 2.03
CA GLY A 116 0.30 4.68 2.81
C GLY A 116 -0.25 3.88 3.99
N PRO A 117 -1.02 4.48 4.90
CA PRO A 117 -1.56 3.76 6.06
C PRO A 117 -2.40 2.56 5.66
N PHE A 118 -3.12 2.67 4.55
CA PHE A 118 -4.00 1.62 4.04
C PHE A 118 -3.21 0.46 3.41
N ALA A 119 -2.14 0.75 2.68
CA ALA A 119 -1.28 -0.27 2.10
C ALA A 119 -0.52 -1.05 3.20
N VAL A 120 -0.08 -0.37 4.25
CA VAL A 120 0.53 -0.99 5.44
C VAL A 120 -0.45 -1.96 6.11
N GLU A 121 -1.68 -1.53 6.34
CA GLU A 121 -2.73 -2.36 6.94
C GLU A 121 -3.05 -3.58 6.06
N ALA A 122 -3.21 -3.38 4.75
CA ALA A 122 -3.48 -4.45 3.80
C ALA A 122 -2.33 -5.46 3.75
N LEU A 123 -1.08 -4.99 3.75
CA LEU A 123 0.10 -5.84 3.76
C LEU A 123 0.23 -6.60 5.08
N SER A 124 0.08 -5.95 6.23
CA SER A 124 0.12 -6.59 7.54
C SER A 124 -0.92 -7.71 7.65
N LYS A 125 -2.17 -7.42 7.25
CA LYS A 125 -3.25 -8.41 7.26
C LYS A 125 -2.96 -9.60 6.32
N SER A 126 -2.38 -9.32 5.17
CA SER A 126 -1.99 -10.36 4.21
C SER A 126 -0.84 -11.22 4.74
N MET A 127 0.15 -10.62 5.38
CA MET A 127 1.25 -11.34 6.03
C MET A 127 0.75 -12.23 7.16
N GLU A 128 -0.13 -11.75 8.03
CA GLU A 128 -0.74 -12.54 9.11
C GLU A 128 -1.51 -13.75 8.57
N SER A 129 -2.22 -13.60 7.46
CA SER A 129 -3.03 -14.67 6.88
C SER A 129 -2.23 -15.71 6.11
N GLN A 130 -1.20 -15.27 5.37
CA GLN A 130 -0.45 -16.11 4.43
C GLN A 130 0.83 -16.68 5.03
N VAL A 131 1.64 -15.84 5.65
CA VAL A 131 2.96 -16.23 6.16
C VAL A 131 2.85 -16.94 7.51
N ARG A 132 1.96 -16.51 8.40
CA ARG A 132 1.69 -17.09 9.72
C ARG A 132 2.93 -17.27 10.59
N ARG A 133 3.94 -16.45 10.41
CA ARG A 133 5.21 -16.44 11.13
C ARG A 133 5.48 -15.05 11.68
N PRO A 134 6.35 -14.89 12.69
CA PRO A 134 6.77 -13.58 13.13
C PRO A 134 7.39 -12.81 11.95
N TYR A 135 6.94 -11.59 11.73
CA TYR A 135 7.43 -10.72 10.66
C TYR A 135 7.64 -9.29 11.16
N SER A 136 8.48 -8.55 10.44
CA SER A 136 8.65 -7.11 10.62
C SER A 136 8.47 -6.40 9.30
N LEU A 137 7.91 -5.19 9.35
CA LEU A 137 7.78 -4.31 8.20
C LEU A 137 8.56 -3.03 8.50
N SER A 138 9.45 -2.63 7.62
CA SER A 138 10.14 -1.35 7.69
C SER A 138 10.14 -0.67 6.33
N PHE A 139 10.06 0.65 6.34
CA PHE A 139 9.98 1.46 5.13
C PHE A 139 11.29 2.23 4.96
N SER A 140 11.79 2.28 3.73
CA SER A 140 12.94 3.12 3.40
C SER A 140 12.57 4.60 3.61
N PRO A 141 13.50 5.45 4.08
CA PRO A 141 13.29 6.90 4.18
C PRO A 141 12.85 7.55 2.87
N ASP A 142 13.32 7.00 1.76
CA ASP A 142 12.99 7.48 0.39
C ASP A 142 11.66 6.95 -0.12
N ASN A 143 10.96 6.12 0.66
CA ASN A 143 9.68 5.48 0.32
C ASN A 143 9.68 4.68 -0.99
N GLU A 144 10.85 4.27 -1.48
CA GLU A 144 10.94 3.45 -2.70
C GLU A 144 10.83 1.94 -2.41
N TRP A 145 11.25 1.54 -1.20
CA TRP A 145 11.36 0.14 -0.80
C TRP A 145 10.66 -0.16 0.51
N VAL A 146 9.98 -1.29 0.52
CA VAL A 146 9.44 -1.92 1.72
C VAL A 146 10.32 -3.11 2.07
N ASN A 147 10.91 -3.09 3.25
CA ASN A 147 11.71 -4.19 3.77
C ASN A 147 10.82 -5.06 4.68
N ILE A 148 10.68 -6.31 4.31
CA ILE A 148 9.88 -7.31 5.00
C ILE A 148 10.82 -8.36 5.57
N GLY A 149 10.89 -8.47 6.91
CA GLY A 149 11.61 -9.52 7.59
C GLY A 149 10.67 -10.63 8.02
N VAL A 150 11.03 -11.88 7.80
CA VAL A 150 10.27 -13.05 8.27
C VAL A 150 11.19 -13.98 9.05
N GLN A 151 10.79 -14.36 10.27
CA GLN A 151 11.53 -15.30 11.08
C GLN A 151 11.34 -16.72 10.56
N LEU A 152 12.44 -17.38 10.25
CA LEU A 152 12.52 -18.80 9.90
C LEU A 152 13.26 -19.58 10.99
N ASN A 153 13.20 -20.91 10.93
CA ASN A 153 13.87 -21.78 11.92
C ASN A 153 15.40 -21.61 11.97
N GLY A 154 16.02 -21.24 10.84
CA GLY A 154 17.47 -21.08 10.73
C GLY A 154 17.98 -19.64 10.66
N GLY A 155 17.10 -18.62 10.73
CA GLY A 155 17.50 -17.23 10.56
C GLY A 155 16.34 -16.32 10.14
N VAL A 156 16.68 -15.20 9.52
CA VAL A 156 15.72 -14.20 9.05
C VAL A 156 15.77 -14.10 7.53
N LEU A 157 14.62 -14.28 6.90
CA LEU A 157 14.39 -13.97 5.50
C LEU A 157 14.09 -12.48 5.37
N ARG A 158 14.91 -11.74 4.62
CA ARG A 158 14.66 -10.34 4.26
C ARG A 158 14.23 -10.24 2.81
N VAL A 159 13.11 -9.59 2.58
CA VAL A 159 12.58 -9.34 1.26
C VAL A 159 12.38 -7.84 1.08
N LEU A 160 13.06 -7.28 0.07
CA LEU A 160 12.86 -5.90 -0.34
C LEU A 160 11.88 -5.88 -1.52
N VAL A 161 10.79 -5.17 -1.33
CA VAL A 161 9.72 -5.00 -2.31
C VAL A 161 9.67 -3.55 -2.75
N LEU A 162 9.61 -3.28 -4.05
CA LEU A 162 9.37 -1.92 -4.53
C LEU A 162 7.97 -1.45 -4.15
N GLU A 163 7.86 -0.25 -3.60
CA GLU A 163 6.58 0.36 -3.20
C GLU A 163 5.56 0.34 -4.35
N ARG A 164 6.00 0.64 -5.58
CA ARG A 164 5.14 0.63 -6.77
C ARG A 164 4.38 -0.68 -6.98
N ARG A 165 4.90 -1.84 -6.54
CA ARG A 165 4.19 -3.12 -6.64
C ARG A 165 2.93 -3.20 -5.77
N LEU A 166 2.83 -2.38 -4.75
CA LEU A 166 1.67 -2.31 -3.87
C LEU A 166 0.57 -1.37 -4.40
N TYR A 167 0.90 -0.52 -5.39
CA TYR A 167 -0.04 0.46 -5.94
C TYR A 167 -0.40 0.24 -7.40
N THR A 168 0.53 -0.26 -8.22
CA THR A 168 0.28 -0.41 -9.65
C THR A 168 0.59 -1.82 -10.11
N SER A 169 -0.39 -2.46 -10.76
CA SER A 169 -0.18 -3.72 -11.46
C SER A 169 0.37 -3.50 -12.89
N SER A 170 0.77 -2.29 -13.26
CA SER A 170 1.32 -2.03 -14.57
C SER A 170 2.78 -2.48 -14.62
N ALA A 171 2.96 -3.79 -14.76
CA ALA A 171 4.13 -4.29 -15.44
C ALA A 171 4.07 -3.78 -16.89
N ASN A 172 5.02 -2.99 -17.28
CA ASN A 172 5.32 -2.76 -18.68
C ASN A 172 6.60 -3.52 -18.99
#